data_cc2e0bab525487bcc314f59fe6947ff3
#
_entry.id   cc2e0bab525487bcc314f59fe6947ff3
#
_cell.length_a   1.000
_cell.length_b   1.000
_cell.length_c   1.000
_cell.angle_alpha   90.00
_cell.angle_beta   90.00
_cell.angle_gamma   90.00
#
_symmetry.space_group_name_H-M   'P 1'
#
loop_
_entity.id
_entity.type
_entity.pdbx_description
1 polymer ?
#
loop_
_entity_poly.entity_id
_entity_poly.type
_entity_poly.pdbx_seq_one_letter_code
_entity_poly.pdbx_strand_id
1 'polypeptide(L)'
;MRILFLTNAYPDFDSSYRGIFIKKMASLLKTDGYDITVVTPRIYKESPYVEEQNGIKVYRFPFFSGNKLLIEYHRIPYLRMVSYYLAGISFTLYALLKHRCRLIHVHWAIPTGLIGVLAGAFLRKPFIVTIHGSDFRLGTDPSSVLKKVFLYVCKRARHLHCVSGSIKRELENLGINGEKMSTFPMGIEGSFLNNREEHERNFDTRPITILSNRNLFSFYNVSLFIRAIPLVLKEESKVKFIIAGDGQEREKLEKEVKDLKIGNFVQFLGQIPHEAMAKLLGQTDIYVSTSLYDGTSVSLLEALGSGAFPVVTDIPSNREWISDGENGFLVPTDKEEFLAKRILEAIRNKDLVKKSKKKNLHLVEEKALWSVSAEKTKRIYEEMLHSKN
;
A
#
# COMPACT_ATOMS: atom_id res chain seq x y z
N MET A 1 25.09 1.02 -9.29
CA MET A 1 24.96 -0.41 -8.94
C MET A 1 23.80 -1.03 -9.71
N ARG A 2 23.88 -2.33 -10.14
CA ARG A 2 22.86 -2.98 -10.99
C ARG A 2 21.98 -3.90 -10.17
N ILE A 3 20.68 -3.59 -10.09
CA ILE A 3 19.67 -4.28 -9.30
C ILE A 3 18.55 -4.79 -10.22
N LEU A 4 18.11 -6.02 -10.02
CA LEU A 4 16.92 -6.54 -10.68
C LEU A 4 15.74 -6.45 -9.72
N PHE A 5 14.68 -5.73 -10.10
CA PHE A 5 13.38 -5.74 -9.44
C PHE A 5 12.54 -6.87 -10.02
N LEU A 6 12.20 -7.84 -9.19
CA LEU A 6 11.29 -8.92 -9.53
C LEU A 6 9.96 -8.67 -8.83
N THR A 7 8.91 -8.39 -9.58
CA THR A 7 7.66 -7.90 -9.02
C THR A 7 6.44 -8.53 -9.67
N ASN A 8 5.37 -8.74 -8.88
CA ASN A 8 4.07 -9.19 -9.39
C ASN A 8 3.24 -8.06 -10.02
N ALA A 9 3.58 -6.81 -9.74
CA ALA A 9 2.85 -5.65 -10.25
C ALA A 9 3.83 -4.55 -10.66
N TYR A 10 3.66 -4.06 -11.89
CA TYR A 10 4.33 -2.89 -12.45
C TYR A 10 3.38 -2.26 -13.47
N PRO A 11 3.35 -0.95 -13.67
CA PRO A 11 2.41 -0.32 -14.59
C PRO A 11 2.51 -0.91 -15.99
N ASP A 12 1.36 -1.33 -16.53
CA ASP A 12 1.26 -1.88 -17.87
C ASP A 12 1.17 -0.79 -18.94
N PHE A 13 0.59 0.37 -18.56
CA PHE A 13 0.38 1.57 -19.37
C PHE A 13 0.60 2.80 -18.48
N ASP A 14 0.73 3.99 -19.06
CA ASP A 14 0.94 5.23 -18.30
C ASP A 14 -0.20 5.56 -17.33
N SER A 15 -1.43 5.17 -17.68
CA SER A 15 -2.61 5.34 -16.82
C SER A 15 -2.78 4.22 -15.77
N SER A 16 -1.89 3.22 -15.76
CA SER A 16 -2.03 2.07 -14.86
C SER A 16 -1.55 2.39 -13.45
N TYR A 17 -2.41 2.13 -12.46
CA TYR A 17 -2.06 2.23 -11.02
C TYR A 17 -1.37 0.97 -10.48
N ARG A 18 -1.29 -0.10 -11.27
CA ARG A 18 -0.73 -1.39 -10.86
C ARG A 18 0.76 -1.28 -10.55
N GLY A 19 1.14 -1.37 -9.28
CA GLY A 19 2.54 -1.31 -8.87
C GLY A 19 3.20 0.06 -9.07
N ILE A 20 2.43 1.16 -9.10
CA ILE A 20 2.96 2.52 -9.28
C ILE A 20 4.01 2.87 -8.22
N PHE A 21 3.84 2.37 -6.99
CA PHE A 21 4.82 2.57 -5.92
C PHE A 21 6.13 1.82 -6.17
N ILE A 22 6.12 0.70 -6.91
CA ILE A 22 7.35 0.01 -7.36
C ILE A 22 8.05 0.85 -8.43
N LYS A 23 7.29 1.39 -9.41
CA LYS A 23 7.81 2.31 -10.43
C LYS A 23 8.44 3.54 -9.76
N LYS A 24 7.79 4.11 -8.75
CA LYS A 24 8.32 5.26 -8.02
C LYS A 24 9.64 4.94 -7.31
N MET A 25 9.72 3.85 -6.57
CA MET A 25 10.96 3.40 -5.93
C MET A 25 12.07 3.16 -6.95
N ALA A 26 11.76 2.47 -8.05
CA ALA A 26 12.72 2.22 -9.12
C ALA A 26 13.25 3.52 -9.75
N SER A 27 12.36 4.50 -9.96
CA SER A 27 12.74 5.81 -10.52
C SER A 27 13.63 6.62 -9.58
N LEU A 28 13.33 6.64 -8.28
CA LEU A 28 14.14 7.32 -7.27
C LEU A 28 15.54 6.71 -7.19
N LEU A 29 15.63 5.39 -7.11
CA LEU A 29 16.91 4.68 -7.09
C LEU A 29 17.71 4.91 -8.41
N LYS A 30 17.02 5.01 -9.55
CA LYS A 30 17.66 5.34 -10.83
C LYS A 30 18.27 6.74 -10.79
N THR A 31 17.56 7.73 -10.27
CA THR A 31 18.07 9.10 -10.07
C THR A 31 19.29 9.11 -9.16
N ASP A 32 19.34 8.26 -8.15
CA ASP A 32 20.47 8.09 -7.23
C ASP A 32 21.62 7.24 -7.81
N GLY A 33 21.61 6.97 -9.11
CA GLY A 33 22.71 6.29 -9.82
C GLY A 33 22.66 4.75 -9.78
N TYR A 34 21.55 4.16 -9.35
CA TYR A 34 21.34 2.71 -9.47
C TYR A 34 20.82 2.36 -10.87
N ASP A 35 21.32 1.28 -11.44
CA ASP A 35 20.84 0.75 -12.71
C ASP A 35 19.78 -0.33 -12.43
N ILE A 36 18.52 0.02 -12.66
CA ILE A 36 17.36 -0.83 -12.30
C ILE A 36 16.83 -1.51 -13.56
N THR A 37 16.67 -2.83 -13.48
CA THR A 37 15.97 -3.64 -14.47
C THR A 37 14.76 -4.29 -13.80
N VAL A 38 13.59 -4.22 -14.41
CA VAL A 38 12.34 -4.78 -13.87
C VAL A 38 11.95 -6.05 -14.62
N VAL A 39 11.54 -7.07 -13.89
CA VAL A 39 10.90 -8.29 -14.42
C VAL A 39 9.54 -8.44 -13.75
N THR A 40 8.47 -8.55 -14.56
CA THR A 40 7.08 -8.58 -14.09
C THR A 40 6.22 -9.46 -15.01
N PRO A 41 5.06 -10.02 -14.56
CA PRO A 41 4.17 -10.74 -15.46
C PRO A 41 3.47 -9.79 -16.45
N ARG A 42 3.28 -10.25 -17.67
CA ARG A 42 2.46 -9.60 -18.69
C ARG A 42 0.99 -9.93 -18.45
N ILE A 43 0.24 -8.97 -17.91
CA ILE A 43 -1.18 -9.20 -17.60
C ILE A 43 -2.07 -8.96 -18.84
N TYR A 44 -1.88 -7.84 -19.51
CA TYR A 44 -2.68 -7.45 -20.66
C TYR A 44 -1.95 -7.79 -21.97
N LYS A 45 -2.71 -8.25 -22.98
CA LYS A 45 -2.17 -8.62 -24.29
C LYS A 45 -1.55 -7.43 -25.05
N GLU A 46 -2.02 -6.23 -24.74
CA GLU A 46 -1.57 -4.96 -25.34
C GLU A 46 -0.22 -4.50 -24.75
N SER A 47 0.12 -4.94 -23.54
CA SER A 47 1.41 -4.57 -22.91
C SER A 47 2.59 -5.16 -23.68
N PRO A 48 3.67 -4.37 -23.93
CA PRO A 48 4.84 -4.89 -24.63
C PRO A 48 5.63 -5.90 -23.75
N TYR A 49 6.28 -6.86 -24.39
CA TYR A 49 7.17 -7.80 -23.69
C TYR A 49 8.42 -7.12 -23.11
N VAL A 50 8.91 -6.13 -23.82
CA VAL A 50 10.09 -5.35 -23.42
C VAL A 50 9.84 -3.89 -23.76
N GLU A 51 10.08 -3.03 -22.81
CA GLU A 51 10.05 -1.57 -23.01
C GLU A 51 11.10 -0.88 -22.14
N GLU A 52 11.33 0.38 -22.41
CA GLU A 52 12.15 1.24 -21.58
C GLU A 52 11.30 2.44 -21.11
N GLN A 53 11.17 2.58 -19.81
CA GLN A 53 10.43 3.68 -19.18
C GLN A 53 11.41 4.50 -18.33
N ASN A 54 11.67 5.76 -18.72
CA ASN A 54 12.58 6.67 -18.00
C ASN A 54 13.98 6.05 -17.71
N GLY A 55 14.55 5.33 -18.70
CA GLY A 55 15.83 4.64 -18.57
C GLY A 55 15.80 3.36 -17.72
N ILE A 56 14.62 2.88 -17.34
CA ILE A 56 14.41 1.60 -16.66
C ILE A 56 13.92 0.58 -17.68
N LYS A 57 14.65 -0.52 -17.84
CA LYS A 57 14.24 -1.63 -18.71
C LYS A 57 13.25 -2.55 -18.01
N VAL A 58 12.09 -2.74 -18.62
CA VAL A 58 11.00 -3.57 -18.11
C VAL A 58 10.82 -4.77 -19.02
N TYR A 59 10.94 -5.95 -18.46
CA TYR A 59 10.69 -7.24 -19.11
C TYR A 59 9.42 -7.84 -18.56
N ARG A 60 8.42 -8.10 -19.44
CA ARG A 60 7.17 -8.74 -19.05
C ARG A 60 7.16 -10.18 -19.54
N PHE A 61 7.22 -11.14 -18.62
CA PHE A 61 7.16 -12.55 -18.97
C PHE A 61 5.71 -12.98 -19.27
N PRO A 62 5.53 -13.91 -20.23
CA PRO A 62 4.20 -14.39 -20.59
C PRO A 62 3.53 -15.08 -19.40
N PHE A 63 2.34 -14.60 -19.10
CA PHE A 63 1.42 -15.17 -18.14
C PHE A 63 0.04 -15.22 -18.78
N PHE A 64 -0.54 -16.41 -18.97
CA PHE A 64 -1.84 -16.57 -19.61
C PHE A 64 -2.97 -16.11 -18.67
N SER A 65 -2.94 -14.83 -18.31
CA SER A 65 -3.82 -14.22 -17.32
C SER A 65 -5.28 -14.09 -17.79
N GLY A 66 -5.53 -14.06 -19.12
CA GLY A 66 -6.84 -13.69 -19.67
C GLY A 66 -7.24 -12.25 -19.33
N ASN A 67 -6.27 -11.34 -19.27
CA ASN A 67 -6.42 -9.94 -18.87
C ASN A 67 -6.96 -9.76 -17.44
N LYS A 68 -6.70 -10.75 -16.55
CA LYS A 68 -7.12 -10.71 -15.13
C LYS A 68 -5.90 -10.65 -14.22
N LEU A 69 -6.00 -9.86 -13.18
CA LEU A 69 -5.03 -9.85 -12.08
C LEU A 69 -5.15 -11.12 -11.24
N LEU A 70 -4.06 -11.54 -10.58
CA LEU A 70 -4.11 -12.73 -9.72
C LEU A 70 -5.12 -12.60 -8.57
N ILE A 71 -5.37 -11.39 -8.08
CA ILE A 71 -6.36 -11.12 -7.03
C ILE A 71 -7.82 -11.27 -7.49
N GLU A 72 -8.06 -11.23 -8.80
CA GLU A 72 -9.41 -11.35 -9.38
C GLU A 72 -9.85 -12.80 -9.61
N TYR A 73 -8.95 -13.76 -9.37
CA TYR A 73 -9.31 -15.17 -9.44
C TYR A 73 -9.91 -15.63 -8.11
N HIS A 74 -11.10 -16.20 -8.15
CA HIS A 74 -11.75 -16.81 -6.96
C HIS A 74 -10.98 -18.00 -6.40
N ARG A 75 -10.21 -18.69 -7.24
CA ARG A 75 -9.35 -19.84 -6.86
C ARG A 75 -8.00 -19.71 -7.56
N ILE A 76 -6.96 -20.27 -6.95
CA ILE A 76 -5.62 -20.27 -7.54
C ILE A 76 -5.63 -20.98 -8.90
N PRO A 77 -5.25 -20.30 -9.99
CA PRO A 77 -5.25 -20.90 -11.34
C PRO A 77 -3.99 -21.76 -11.56
N TYR A 78 -3.93 -22.94 -10.94
CA TYR A 78 -2.73 -23.78 -10.87
C TYR A 78 -2.03 -23.98 -12.22
N LEU A 79 -2.77 -24.34 -13.30
CA LEU A 79 -2.19 -24.54 -14.64
C LEU A 79 -1.52 -23.27 -15.17
N ARG A 80 -2.12 -22.11 -14.93
CA ARG A 80 -1.54 -20.82 -15.33
C ARG A 80 -0.33 -20.46 -14.46
N MET A 81 -0.31 -20.89 -13.21
CA MET A 81 0.86 -20.69 -12.34
C MET A 81 2.09 -21.48 -12.82
N VAL A 82 1.93 -22.61 -13.53
CA VAL A 82 3.06 -23.30 -14.15
C VAL A 82 3.74 -22.39 -15.18
N SER A 83 2.96 -21.79 -16.09
CA SER A 83 3.52 -20.83 -17.07
C SER A 83 4.13 -19.60 -16.40
N TYR A 84 3.49 -19.09 -15.32
CA TYR A 84 4.00 -17.98 -14.51
C TYR A 84 5.41 -18.28 -13.98
N TYR A 85 5.62 -19.43 -13.37
CA TYR A 85 6.92 -19.78 -12.80
C TYR A 85 7.97 -20.09 -13.86
N LEU A 86 7.65 -20.90 -14.87
CA LEU A 86 8.61 -21.26 -15.93
C LEU A 86 9.09 -20.02 -16.70
N ALA A 87 8.13 -19.19 -17.16
CA ALA A 87 8.48 -17.97 -17.88
C ALA A 87 9.15 -16.94 -16.95
N GLY A 88 8.65 -16.78 -15.73
CA GLY A 88 9.22 -15.85 -14.75
C GLY A 88 10.68 -16.19 -14.41
N ILE A 89 11.02 -17.46 -14.20
CA ILE A 89 12.39 -17.91 -13.97
C ILE A 89 13.26 -17.62 -15.18
N SER A 90 12.82 -18.01 -16.39
CA SER A 90 13.58 -17.83 -17.63
C SER A 90 13.88 -16.35 -17.91
N PHE A 91 12.88 -15.47 -17.78
CA PHE A 91 13.06 -14.04 -17.96
C PHE A 91 13.95 -13.42 -16.89
N THR A 92 13.83 -13.88 -15.65
CA THR A 92 14.67 -13.42 -14.53
C THR A 92 16.14 -13.80 -14.76
N LEU A 93 16.42 -15.05 -15.13
CA LEU A 93 17.78 -15.51 -15.45
C LEU A 93 18.36 -14.73 -16.64
N TYR A 94 17.59 -14.56 -17.71
CA TYR A 94 18.00 -13.77 -18.87
C TYR A 94 18.35 -12.33 -18.48
N ALA A 95 17.48 -11.65 -17.73
CA ALA A 95 17.69 -10.26 -17.31
C ALA A 95 18.92 -10.12 -16.39
N LEU A 96 19.09 -11.05 -15.43
CA LEU A 96 20.25 -11.09 -14.53
C LEU A 96 21.57 -11.19 -15.30
N LEU A 97 21.64 -12.07 -16.30
CA LEU A 97 22.85 -12.28 -17.13
C LEU A 97 23.07 -11.09 -18.06
N LYS A 98 22.06 -10.70 -18.83
CA LYS A 98 22.16 -9.61 -19.84
C LYS A 98 22.56 -8.27 -19.21
N HIS A 99 21.96 -7.92 -18.08
CA HIS A 99 22.22 -6.66 -17.38
C HIS A 99 23.27 -6.78 -16.29
N ARG A 100 23.85 -7.97 -16.08
CA ARG A 100 24.88 -8.23 -15.06
C ARG A 100 24.45 -7.73 -13.68
N CYS A 101 23.18 -7.99 -13.30
CA CYS A 101 22.65 -7.57 -12.02
C CYS A 101 23.36 -8.28 -10.87
N ARG A 102 23.59 -7.58 -9.78
CA ARG A 102 24.34 -8.07 -8.61
C ARG A 102 23.42 -8.54 -7.47
N LEU A 103 22.20 -8.02 -7.43
CA LEU A 103 21.19 -8.27 -6.39
C LEU A 103 19.80 -8.41 -7.04
N ILE A 104 18.97 -9.27 -6.49
CA ILE A 104 17.54 -9.38 -6.82
C ILE A 104 16.74 -8.74 -5.69
N HIS A 105 15.95 -7.71 -5.99
CA HIS A 105 14.95 -7.18 -5.06
C HIS A 105 13.58 -7.71 -5.47
N VAL A 106 13.07 -8.62 -4.69
CA VAL A 106 11.76 -9.23 -4.89
C VAL A 106 10.71 -8.42 -4.16
N HIS A 107 9.66 -8.02 -4.86
CA HIS A 107 8.46 -7.45 -4.26
C HIS A 107 7.37 -8.52 -4.22
N TRP A 108 6.80 -8.72 -3.04
CA TRP A 108 5.92 -9.84 -2.63
C TRP A 108 6.62 -11.19 -2.51
N ALA A 109 6.61 -11.75 -1.30
CA ALA A 109 7.16 -13.08 -1.04
C ALA A 109 6.43 -14.19 -1.84
N ILE A 110 5.14 -14.00 -2.12
CA ILE A 110 4.34 -14.85 -3.01
C ILE A 110 3.54 -13.97 -3.99
N PRO A 111 3.46 -14.36 -5.27
CA PRO A 111 4.05 -15.53 -5.91
C PRO A 111 5.52 -15.35 -6.35
N THR A 112 6.02 -14.11 -6.48
CA THR A 112 7.32 -13.79 -7.10
C THR A 112 8.53 -14.30 -6.33
N GLY A 113 8.42 -14.43 -5.01
CA GLY A 113 9.55 -14.82 -4.16
C GLY A 113 10.16 -16.17 -4.52
N LEU A 114 9.35 -17.16 -4.92
CA LEU A 114 9.87 -18.46 -5.34
C LEU A 114 10.75 -18.36 -6.60
N ILE A 115 10.38 -17.48 -7.55
CA ILE A 115 11.23 -17.17 -8.72
C ILE A 115 12.57 -16.59 -8.25
N GLY A 116 12.53 -15.65 -7.29
CA GLY A 116 13.73 -15.05 -6.70
C GLY A 116 14.65 -16.08 -6.03
N VAL A 117 14.08 -17.03 -5.28
CA VAL A 117 14.83 -18.13 -4.65
C VAL A 117 15.54 -18.98 -5.71
N LEU A 118 14.81 -19.43 -6.73
CA LEU A 118 15.34 -20.34 -7.75
C LEU A 118 16.40 -19.65 -8.63
N ALA A 119 16.11 -18.44 -9.11
CA ALA A 119 17.06 -17.68 -9.93
C ALA A 119 18.30 -17.25 -9.12
N GLY A 120 18.10 -16.83 -7.88
CA GLY A 120 19.19 -16.48 -6.97
C GLY A 120 20.11 -17.67 -6.66
N ALA A 121 19.54 -18.84 -6.41
CA ALA A 121 20.30 -20.08 -6.19
C ALA A 121 21.11 -20.49 -7.44
N PHE A 122 20.46 -20.46 -8.62
CA PHE A 122 21.09 -20.87 -9.87
C PHE A 122 22.30 -19.99 -10.26
N LEU A 123 22.17 -18.67 -10.12
CA LEU A 123 23.23 -17.71 -10.47
C LEU A 123 24.06 -17.23 -9.27
N ARG A 124 23.89 -17.83 -8.09
CA ARG A 124 24.55 -17.45 -6.84
C ARG A 124 24.43 -15.93 -6.56
N LYS A 125 23.22 -15.38 -6.78
CA LYS A 125 22.92 -13.97 -6.49
C LYS A 125 22.13 -13.83 -5.20
N PRO A 126 22.50 -12.90 -4.32
CA PRO A 126 21.70 -12.60 -3.14
C PRO A 126 20.34 -12.02 -3.58
N PHE A 127 19.31 -12.31 -2.80
CA PHE A 127 18.00 -11.70 -2.99
C PHE A 127 17.44 -11.18 -1.66
N ILE A 128 16.75 -10.08 -1.74
CA ILE A 128 15.97 -9.48 -0.65
C ILE A 128 14.49 -9.50 -1.02
N VAL A 129 13.62 -9.44 -0.03
CA VAL A 129 12.18 -9.45 -0.26
C VAL A 129 11.52 -8.29 0.48
N THR A 130 10.71 -7.49 -0.22
CA THR A 130 9.76 -6.57 0.40
C THR A 130 8.40 -7.25 0.53
N ILE A 131 7.90 -7.31 1.76
CA ILE A 131 6.60 -7.87 2.14
C ILE A 131 5.60 -6.72 2.25
N HIS A 132 4.60 -6.71 1.34
CA HIS A 132 3.66 -5.59 1.18
C HIS A 132 2.34 -5.74 1.96
N GLY A 133 2.13 -6.85 2.67
CA GLY A 133 0.94 -7.10 3.47
C GLY A 133 -0.07 -8.03 2.79
N SER A 134 -0.40 -7.87 1.51
CA SER A 134 -1.29 -8.79 0.80
C SER A 134 -0.69 -10.20 0.69
N ASP A 135 0.59 -10.31 0.42
CA ASP A 135 1.35 -11.55 0.41
C ASP A 135 1.49 -12.13 1.82
N PHE A 136 1.64 -11.28 2.83
CA PHE A 136 1.67 -11.71 4.22
C PHE A 136 0.34 -12.35 4.63
N ARG A 137 -0.79 -11.68 4.36
CA ARG A 137 -2.13 -12.22 4.66
C ARG A 137 -2.39 -13.56 3.98
N LEU A 138 -2.04 -13.68 2.68
CA LEU A 138 -2.18 -14.95 1.94
C LEU A 138 -1.19 -16.01 2.45
N GLY A 139 0.01 -15.60 2.82
CA GLY A 139 1.09 -16.48 3.25
C GLY A 139 1.00 -16.92 4.71
N THR A 140 0.15 -16.32 5.52
CA THR A 140 -0.04 -16.68 6.93
C THR A 140 -1.35 -17.41 7.21
N ASP A 141 -2.24 -17.54 6.21
CA ASP A 141 -3.46 -18.34 6.32
C ASP A 141 -3.10 -19.79 6.73
N PRO A 142 -3.55 -20.27 7.91
CA PRO A 142 -3.21 -21.60 8.43
C PRO A 142 -3.61 -22.75 7.52
N SER A 143 -4.67 -22.57 6.74
CA SER A 143 -5.24 -23.58 5.84
C SER A 143 -4.51 -23.68 4.50
N SER A 144 -3.57 -22.79 4.19
CA SER A 144 -2.99 -22.61 2.87
C SER A 144 -1.62 -23.30 2.71
N VAL A 145 -1.46 -24.05 1.63
CA VAL A 145 -0.14 -24.53 1.14
C VAL A 145 0.81 -23.35 0.89
N LEU A 146 0.26 -22.17 0.60
CA LEU A 146 1.02 -20.94 0.39
C LEU A 146 1.82 -20.54 1.63
N LYS A 147 1.38 -20.89 2.85
CA LYS A 147 2.14 -20.64 4.08
C LYS A 147 3.52 -21.29 4.06
N LYS A 148 3.62 -22.56 3.60
CA LYS A 148 4.90 -23.25 3.50
C LYS A 148 5.83 -22.58 2.50
N VAL A 149 5.30 -22.19 1.34
CA VAL A 149 6.05 -21.46 0.30
C VAL A 149 6.50 -20.09 0.79
N PHE A 150 5.60 -19.33 1.41
CA PHE A 150 5.88 -18.01 1.98
C PHE A 150 7.02 -18.08 3.01
N LEU A 151 6.91 -18.96 4.00
CA LEU A 151 7.93 -19.12 5.03
C LEU A 151 9.26 -19.63 4.44
N TYR A 152 9.20 -20.52 3.44
CA TYR A 152 10.41 -20.98 2.73
C TYR A 152 11.12 -19.80 2.06
N VAL A 153 10.40 -18.94 1.32
CA VAL A 153 10.95 -17.74 0.69
C VAL A 153 11.54 -16.81 1.75
N CYS A 154 10.77 -16.51 2.83
CA CYS A 154 11.25 -15.67 3.91
C CYS A 154 12.52 -16.20 4.57
N LYS A 155 12.62 -17.52 4.81
CA LYS A 155 13.82 -18.15 5.38
C LYS A 155 15.03 -18.05 4.45
N ARG A 156 14.84 -18.19 3.14
CA ARG A 156 15.91 -18.15 2.13
C ARG A 156 16.36 -16.76 1.75
N ALA A 157 15.52 -15.74 1.93
CA ALA A 157 15.91 -14.37 1.68
C ALA A 157 17.06 -13.93 2.59
N ARG A 158 18.04 -13.22 2.02
CA ARG A 158 19.15 -12.67 2.77
C ARG A 158 18.71 -11.51 3.67
N HIS A 159 17.74 -10.74 3.21
CA HIS A 159 17.10 -9.66 3.98
C HIS A 159 15.61 -9.57 3.67
N LEU A 160 14.81 -9.18 4.67
CA LEU A 160 13.38 -8.92 4.52
C LEU A 160 13.11 -7.46 4.87
N HIS A 161 12.46 -6.76 3.97
CA HIS A 161 11.88 -5.46 4.25
C HIS A 161 10.39 -5.64 4.54
N CYS A 162 9.97 -5.35 5.77
CA CYS A 162 8.58 -5.36 6.20
C CYS A 162 8.02 -3.94 6.15
N VAL A 163 6.88 -3.74 5.48
CA VAL A 163 6.28 -2.40 5.38
C VAL A 163 5.69 -1.91 6.70
N SER A 164 5.57 -2.77 7.71
CA SER A 164 5.12 -2.42 9.07
C SER A 164 5.82 -3.27 10.14
N GLY A 165 5.91 -2.73 11.35
CA GLY A 165 6.43 -3.45 12.52
C GLY A 165 5.52 -4.59 12.95
N SER A 166 4.21 -4.52 12.68
CA SER A 166 3.28 -5.63 12.94
C SER A 166 3.63 -6.85 12.11
N ILE A 167 3.91 -6.68 10.81
CA ILE A 167 4.37 -7.76 9.94
C ILE A 167 5.69 -8.34 10.45
N LYS A 168 6.65 -7.50 10.85
CA LYS A 168 7.92 -7.96 11.40
C LYS A 168 7.71 -8.82 12.65
N ARG A 169 6.95 -8.33 13.64
CA ARG A 169 6.66 -9.09 14.88
C ARG A 169 6.01 -10.43 14.62
N GLU A 170 5.05 -10.48 13.68
CA GLU A 170 4.40 -11.75 13.36
C GLU A 170 5.33 -12.73 12.63
N LEU A 171 6.23 -12.24 11.79
CA LEU A 171 7.27 -13.08 11.17
C LEU A 171 8.25 -13.63 12.21
N GLU A 172 8.62 -12.83 13.22
CA GLU A 172 9.42 -13.29 14.37
C GLU A 172 8.70 -14.40 15.13
N ASN A 173 7.39 -14.25 15.39
CA ASN A 173 6.55 -15.29 16.01
C ASN A 173 6.47 -16.57 15.17
N LEU A 174 6.61 -16.46 13.83
CA LEU A 174 6.68 -17.59 12.90
C LEU A 174 8.08 -18.19 12.74
N GLY A 175 9.06 -17.75 13.55
CA GLY A 175 10.42 -18.27 13.60
C GLY A 175 11.35 -17.74 12.51
N ILE A 176 11.08 -16.54 12.00
CA ILE A 176 12.01 -15.83 11.10
C ILE A 176 12.94 -14.95 11.94
N ASN A 177 14.25 -15.00 11.68
CA ASN A 177 15.23 -14.20 12.42
C ASN A 177 15.00 -12.69 12.21
N GLY A 178 14.78 -11.95 13.29
CA GLY A 178 14.53 -10.51 13.32
C GLY A 178 15.70 -9.64 12.86
N GLU A 179 16.95 -10.12 13.02
CA GLU A 179 18.14 -9.37 12.61
C GLU A 179 18.25 -9.13 11.12
N LYS A 180 17.68 -10.04 10.31
CA LYS A 180 17.62 -9.87 8.86
C LYS A 180 16.38 -9.12 8.38
N MET A 181 15.67 -8.44 9.27
CA MET A 181 14.46 -7.70 8.95
C MET A 181 14.58 -6.22 9.25
N SER A 182 14.30 -5.38 8.26
CA SER A 182 14.08 -3.95 8.45
C SER A 182 12.60 -3.59 8.34
N THR A 183 12.23 -2.47 8.97
CA THR A 183 10.84 -1.99 8.96
C THR A 183 10.79 -0.51 8.60
N PHE A 184 10.08 -0.21 7.52
CA PHE A 184 9.69 1.13 7.12
C PHE A 184 8.57 1.04 6.08
N PRO A 185 7.68 2.06 5.97
CA PRO A 185 6.60 2.04 5.00
C PRO A 185 7.12 2.23 3.58
N MET A 186 6.28 1.95 2.59
CA MET A 186 6.44 2.57 1.28
C MET A 186 6.18 4.07 1.43
N GLY A 187 6.92 4.90 0.69
CA GLY A 187 6.86 6.35 0.85
C GLY A 187 5.57 6.98 0.32
N ILE A 188 5.32 8.22 0.75
CA ILE A 188 4.36 9.14 0.12
C ILE A 188 5.10 10.32 -0.52
N GLU A 189 4.40 11.00 -1.45
CA GLU A 189 4.96 12.19 -2.12
C GLU A 189 4.98 13.41 -1.18
N GLY A 190 6.03 14.23 -1.31
CA GLY A 190 6.13 15.49 -0.59
C GLY A 190 5.00 16.49 -0.91
N SER A 191 4.32 16.33 -2.06
CA SER A 191 3.14 17.13 -2.43
C SER A 191 2.01 17.04 -1.41
N PHE A 192 1.89 15.93 -0.66
CA PHE A 192 0.92 15.81 0.43
C PHE A 192 1.26 16.69 1.64
N LEU A 193 2.50 17.17 1.74
CA LEU A 193 2.91 18.09 2.81
C LEU A 193 2.72 19.56 2.43
N ASN A 194 2.67 19.89 1.13
CA ASN A 194 2.70 21.27 0.63
C ASN A 194 1.38 22.01 0.76
N ASN A 195 0.29 21.33 1.07
CA ASN A 195 -1.04 21.94 1.27
C ASN A 195 -1.19 22.62 2.64
N ARG A 196 -0.08 23.04 3.27
CA ARG A 196 -0.04 23.57 4.65
C ARG A 196 -0.75 24.92 4.80
N GLU A 197 -0.68 25.78 3.79
CA GLU A 197 -1.15 27.17 3.88
C GLU A 197 -2.68 27.32 3.76
N GLU A 198 -3.35 26.41 3.07
CA GLU A 198 -4.81 26.42 2.92
C GLU A 198 -5.58 25.96 4.17
N HIS A 199 -4.89 25.55 5.24
CA HIS A 199 -5.49 24.82 6.38
C HIS A 199 -5.70 25.64 7.64
N GLU A 200 -5.50 26.97 7.63
CA GLU A 200 -6.14 27.83 8.64
C GLU A 200 -7.64 27.99 8.33
N ARG A 201 -8.34 26.85 8.26
CA ARG A 201 -9.73 26.80 7.84
C ARG A 201 -10.61 27.11 9.03
N ASN A 202 -11.46 28.09 8.83
CA ASN A 202 -12.50 28.39 9.77
C ASN A 202 -13.62 27.33 9.64
N PHE A 203 -13.63 26.33 10.54
CA PHE A 203 -14.64 25.27 10.61
C PHE A 203 -16.08 25.82 10.76
N ASP A 204 -16.23 27.09 11.09
CA ASP A 204 -17.53 27.73 11.35
C ASP A 204 -18.20 28.19 10.06
N THR A 205 -17.46 28.39 8.97
CA THR A 205 -17.95 29.01 7.73
C THR A 205 -18.31 28.04 6.60
N ARG A 206 -17.92 26.78 6.67
CA ARG A 206 -18.17 25.74 5.61
C ARG A 206 -18.56 24.40 6.20
N PRO A 207 -19.20 23.53 5.42
CA PRO A 207 -19.43 22.15 5.82
C PRO A 207 -18.10 21.40 6.10
N ILE A 208 -18.10 20.57 7.14
CA ILE A 208 -16.97 19.70 7.49
C ILE A 208 -16.86 18.59 6.46
N THR A 209 -15.69 18.42 5.88
CA THR A 209 -15.44 17.39 4.87
C THR A 209 -14.84 16.16 5.50
N ILE A 210 -15.53 15.01 5.38
CA ILE A 210 -15.13 13.72 5.88
C ILE A 210 -14.84 12.80 4.67
N LEU A 211 -13.63 12.30 4.54
CA LEU A 211 -13.17 11.55 3.37
C LEU A 211 -12.75 10.13 3.75
N SER A 212 -13.14 9.16 2.91
CA SER A 212 -12.51 7.85 2.82
C SER A 212 -12.00 7.63 1.39
N ASN A 213 -10.70 7.36 1.22
CA ASN A 213 -10.07 7.14 -0.09
C ASN A 213 -9.53 5.70 -0.21
N ARG A 214 -10.36 4.72 0.15
CA ARG A 214 -10.02 3.30 0.03
C ARG A 214 -10.60 2.69 -1.24
N ASN A 215 -9.88 1.74 -1.84
CA ASN A 215 -10.49 0.89 -2.87
C ASN A 215 -11.71 0.17 -2.31
N LEU A 216 -12.74 -0.04 -3.14
CA LEU A 216 -14.01 -0.60 -2.70
C LEU A 216 -13.99 -2.15 -2.77
N PHE A 217 -13.12 -2.76 -1.94
CA PHE A 217 -13.07 -4.20 -1.71
C PHE A 217 -13.56 -4.51 -0.29
N SER A 218 -14.13 -5.71 -0.09
CA SER A 218 -14.77 -6.12 1.16
C SER A 218 -13.87 -5.97 2.40
N PHE A 219 -12.58 -6.22 2.28
CA PHE A 219 -11.64 -6.09 3.40
C PHE A 219 -11.31 -4.65 3.81
N TYR A 220 -11.68 -3.64 3.00
CA TYR A 220 -11.61 -2.24 3.40
C TYR A 220 -12.87 -1.76 4.14
N ASN A 221 -13.93 -2.58 4.15
CA ASN A 221 -15.12 -2.42 4.98
C ASN A 221 -15.75 -1.02 4.95
N VAL A 222 -15.83 -0.39 3.76
CA VAL A 222 -16.37 0.96 3.58
C VAL A 222 -17.85 1.03 4.00
N SER A 223 -18.57 -0.09 3.97
CA SER A 223 -19.94 -0.22 4.48
C SER A 223 -20.07 0.22 5.96
N LEU A 224 -19.08 -0.09 6.82
CA LEU A 224 -19.08 0.39 8.21
C LEU A 224 -19.09 1.93 8.29
N PHE A 225 -18.34 2.61 7.42
CA PHE A 225 -18.35 4.06 7.34
C PHE A 225 -19.72 4.58 6.89
N ILE A 226 -20.31 3.97 5.84
CA ILE A 226 -21.63 4.36 5.33
C ILE A 226 -22.70 4.22 6.41
N ARG A 227 -22.70 3.11 7.18
CA ARG A 227 -23.68 2.89 8.28
C ARG A 227 -23.50 3.87 9.44
N ALA A 228 -22.32 4.41 9.67
CA ALA A 228 -22.11 5.44 10.69
C ALA A 228 -22.67 6.82 10.29
N ILE A 229 -22.83 7.12 8.98
CA ILE A 229 -23.26 8.42 8.48
C ILE A 229 -24.62 8.87 9.04
N PRO A 230 -25.71 8.05 9.04
CA PRO A 230 -26.99 8.47 9.60
C PRO A 230 -26.89 8.88 11.07
N LEU A 231 -26.00 8.23 11.84
CA LEU A 231 -25.78 8.52 13.24
C LEU A 231 -25.07 9.86 13.45
N VAL A 232 -24.11 10.19 12.59
CA VAL A 232 -23.46 11.52 12.58
C VAL A 232 -24.46 12.61 12.20
N LEU A 233 -25.28 12.38 11.16
CA LEU A 233 -26.26 13.35 10.65
C LEU A 233 -27.36 13.70 11.63
N LYS A 234 -27.65 12.83 12.64
CA LYS A 234 -28.60 13.14 13.72
C LYS A 234 -28.13 14.30 14.62
N GLU A 235 -26.81 14.49 14.74
CA GLU A 235 -26.23 15.46 15.65
C GLU A 235 -25.51 16.62 14.94
N GLU A 236 -25.05 16.38 13.69
CA GLU A 236 -24.34 17.37 12.88
C GLU A 236 -24.79 17.29 11.42
N SER A 237 -25.43 18.35 10.93
CA SER A 237 -25.97 18.41 9.56
C SER A 237 -25.06 19.18 8.58
N LYS A 238 -24.10 19.98 9.08
CA LYS A 238 -23.16 20.72 8.24
C LYS A 238 -21.92 19.87 7.87
N VAL A 239 -22.16 18.68 7.35
CA VAL A 239 -21.11 17.73 6.97
C VAL A 239 -21.28 17.24 5.54
N LYS A 240 -20.16 16.93 4.89
CA LYS A 240 -20.11 16.31 3.57
C LYS A 240 -19.23 15.06 3.67
N PHE A 241 -19.76 13.93 3.19
CA PHE A 241 -19.02 12.67 3.14
C PHE A 241 -18.56 12.38 1.72
N ILE A 242 -17.29 12.07 1.55
CA ILE A 242 -16.70 11.77 0.26
C ILE A 242 -16.11 10.35 0.31
N ILE A 243 -16.44 9.55 -0.69
CA ILE A 243 -15.87 8.22 -0.90
C ILE A 243 -15.13 8.26 -2.23
N ALA A 244 -13.79 8.23 -2.17
CA ALA A 244 -12.92 8.22 -3.34
C ALA A 244 -12.27 6.84 -3.47
N GLY A 245 -12.45 6.19 -4.61
CA GLY A 245 -11.99 4.83 -4.90
C GLY A 245 -13.00 4.07 -5.73
N ASP A 246 -12.58 2.90 -6.21
CA ASP A 246 -13.39 1.99 -7.00
C ASP A 246 -13.11 0.54 -6.62
N GLY A 247 -13.99 -0.39 -6.98
CA GLY A 247 -13.83 -1.81 -6.70
C GLY A 247 -15.13 -2.60 -6.74
N GLN A 248 -15.03 -3.89 -6.47
CA GLN A 248 -16.14 -4.85 -6.61
C GLN A 248 -17.36 -4.55 -5.73
N GLU A 249 -17.20 -3.83 -4.61
CA GLU A 249 -18.30 -3.50 -3.69
C GLU A 249 -19.05 -2.21 -4.08
N ARG A 250 -18.62 -1.49 -5.15
CA ARG A 250 -19.16 -0.16 -5.47
C ARG A 250 -20.69 -0.13 -5.59
N GLU A 251 -21.25 -0.99 -6.42
CA GLU A 251 -22.72 -1.02 -6.66
C GLU A 251 -23.49 -1.30 -5.36
N LYS A 252 -22.97 -2.21 -4.54
CA LYS A 252 -23.54 -2.54 -3.25
C LYS A 252 -23.51 -1.37 -2.27
N LEU A 253 -22.39 -0.63 -2.21
CA LEU A 253 -22.21 0.53 -1.36
C LEU A 253 -23.09 1.72 -1.80
N GLU A 254 -23.20 1.97 -3.11
CA GLU A 254 -24.11 2.98 -3.66
C GLU A 254 -25.59 2.65 -3.36
N LYS A 255 -25.96 1.36 -3.43
CA LYS A 255 -27.29 0.90 -3.01
C LYS A 255 -27.51 1.12 -1.50
N GLU A 256 -26.53 0.81 -0.65
CA GLU A 256 -26.61 1.01 0.81
C GLU A 256 -26.84 2.50 1.14
N VAL A 257 -26.15 3.43 0.47
CA VAL A 257 -26.38 4.87 0.61
C VAL A 257 -27.81 5.28 0.23
N LYS A 258 -28.36 4.69 -0.84
CA LYS A 258 -29.74 4.93 -1.27
C LYS A 258 -30.76 4.40 -0.27
N ASP A 259 -30.57 3.17 0.21
CA ASP A 259 -31.46 2.50 1.16
C ASP A 259 -31.49 3.26 2.50
N LEU A 260 -30.36 3.83 2.93
CA LEU A 260 -30.24 4.67 4.13
C LEU A 260 -30.74 6.12 3.90
N LYS A 261 -31.13 6.50 2.68
CA LYS A 261 -31.63 7.85 2.30
C LYS A 261 -30.65 9.00 2.61
N ILE A 262 -29.34 8.75 2.52
CA ILE A 262 -28.28 9.73 2.81
C ILE A 262 -27.58 10.26 1.54
N GLY A 263 -28.13 10.02 0.35
CA GLY A 263 -27.52 10.38 -0.93
C GLY A 263 -27.17 11.86 -1.09
N ASN A 264 -27.92 12.77 -0.45
CA ASN A 264 -27.63 14.21 -0.49
C ASN A 264 -26.35 14.61 0.26
N PHE A 265 -25.84 13.76 1.12
CA PHE A 265 -24.66 14.01 1.97
C PHE A 265 -23.43 13.23 1.51
N VAL A 266 -23.60 12.18 0.68
CA VAL A 266 -22.52 11.26 0.27
C VAL A 266 -22.22 11.44 -1.21
N GLN A 267 -20.93 11.66 -1.51
CA GLN A 267 -20.44 11.75 -2.89
C GLN A 267 -19.44 10.65 -3.17
N PHE A 268 -19.72 9.80 -4.18
CA PHE A 268 -18.75 8.86 -4.74
C PHE A 268 -17.98 9.53 -5.88
N LEU A 269 -16.65 9.61 -5.75
CA LEU A 269 -15.80 10.23 -6.79
C LEU A 269 -15.20 9.19 -7.76
N GLY A 270 -15.33 7.90 -7.44
CA GLY A 270 -14.58 6.87 -8.17
C GLY A 270 -13.08 7.01 -7.99
N GLN A 271 -12.33 6.47 -8.93
CA GLN A 271 -10.88 6.56 -8.94
C GLN A 271 -10.45 7.95 -9.44
N ILE A 272 -9.64 8.65 -8.67
CA ILE A 272 -9.14 9.98 -9.02
C ILE A 272 -7.60 9.98 -9.15
N PRO A 273 -7.03 10.85 -10.00
CA PRO A 273 -5.59 10.98 -10.15
C PRO A 273 -4.89 11.35 -8.83
N HIS A 274 -3.65 10.90 -8.66
CA HIS A 274 -2.88 11.10 -7.42
C HIS A 274 -2.69 12.59 -7.06
N GLU A 275 -2.48 13.45 -8.05
CA GLU A 275 -2.38 14.90 -7.84
C GLU A 275 -3.70 15.50 -7.34
N ALA A 276 -4.83 15.04 -7.89
CA ALA A 276 -6.15 15.45 -7.42
C ALA A 276 -6.44 14.94 -6.00
N MET A 277 -5.90 13.77 -5.63
CA MET A 277 -6.00 13.22 -4.28
C MET A 277 -5.28 14.11 -3.27
N ALA A 278 -4.08 14.61 -3.59
CA ALA A 278 -3.35 15.51 -2.70
C ALA A 278 -4.17 16.80 -2.42
N LYS A 279 -4.79 17.37 -3.46
CA LYS A 279 -5.69 18.54 -3.30
C LYS A 279 -6.93 18.19 -2.47
N LEU A 280 -7.55 17.05 -2.70
CA LEU A 280 -8.74 16.60 -1.98
C LEU A 280 -8.43 16.37 -0.49
N LEU A 281 -7.34 15.66 -0.18
CA LEU A 281 -6.89 15.45 1.20
C LEU A 281 -6.52 16.76 1.87
N GLY A 282 -5.89 17.68 1.14
CA GLY A 282 -5.68 19.04 1.57
C GLY A 282 -6.97 19.77 1.92
N GLN A 283 -8.13 19.40 1.44
CA GLN A 283 -9.46 19.95 1.74
C GLN A 283 -10.26 19.12 2.75
N THR A 284 -9.71 18.02 3.22
CA THR A 284 -10.36 17.08 4.13
C THR A 284 -10.08 17.47 5.58
N ASP A 285 -11.13 17.51 6.41
CA ASP A 285 -11.00 17.76 7.84
C ASP A 285 -10.79 16.48 8.62
N ILE A 286 -11.58 15.46 8.32
CA ILE A 286 -11.53 14.15 8.97
C ILE A 286 -11.33 13.07 7.91
N TYR A 287 -10.31 12.24 8.10
CA TYR A 287 -10.05 11.07 7.29
C TYR A 287 -10.58 9.82 7.98
N VAL A 288 -11.36 9.00 7.26
CA VAL A 288 -11.91 7.76 7.81
C VAL A 288 -11.38 6.56 7.02
N SER A 289 -10.88 5.56 7.73
CA SER A 289 -10.54 4.25 7.16
C SER A 289 -11.03 3.13 8.06
N THR A 290 -11.89 2.27 7.51
CA THR A 290 -12.55 1.17 8.22
C THR A 290 -11.98 -0.20 7.88
N SER A 291 -10.75 -0.25 7.39
CA SER A 291 -10.07 -1.46 6.93
C SER A 291 -10.00 -2.53 8.04
N LEU A 292 -10.28 -3.78 7.68
CA LEU A 292 -10.14 -4.93 8.58
C LEU A 292 -8.69 -5.39 8.71
N TYR A 293 -7.90 -5.08 7.69
CA TYR A 293 -6.48 -5.41 7.60
C TYR A 293 -5.76 -4.43 6.66
N ASP A 294 -4.51 -4.09 7.00
CA ASP A 294 -3.59 -3.39 6.12
C ASP A 294 -2.12 -3.77 6.48
N GLY A 295 -1.20 -3.68 5.52
CA GLY A 295 0.24 -3.77 5.80
C GLY A 295 0.73 -2.46 6.43
N THR A 296 0.69 -1.41 5.65
CA THR A 296 0.75 0.02 6.05
C THR A 296 -0.13 0.78 5.07
N SER A 297 -1.09 1.49 5.58
CA SER A 297 -2.02 2.26 4.74
C SER A 297 -1.35 3.51 4.18
N VAL A 298 -0.96 3.47 2.92
CA VAL A 298 -0.45 4.66 2.20
C VAL A 298 -1.47 5.81 2.26
N SER A 299 -2.75 5.50 2.09
CA SER A 299 -3.84 6.49 2.20
C SER A 299 -3.92 7.16 3.58
N LEU A 300 -3.65 6.41 4.66
CA LEU A 300 -3.55 7.00 6.00
C LEU A 300 -2.33 7.94 6.08
N LEU A 301 -1.17 7.52 5.56
CA LEU A 301 0.03 8.36 5.58
C LEU A 301 -0.17 9.65 4.76
N GLU A 302 -0.82 9.56 3.61
CA GLU A 302 -1.19 10.72 2.79
C GLU A 302 -2.15 11.67 3.53
N ALA A 303 -3.14 11.13 4.25
CA ALA A 303 -4.07 11.90 5.06
C ALA A 303 -3.36 12.61 6.23
N LEU A 304 -2.46 11.91 6.94
CA LEU A 304 -1.62 12.48 8.00
C LEU A 304 -0.73 13.60 7.46
N GLY A 305 -0.08 13.36 6.31
CA GLY A 305 0.78 14.33 5.63
C GLY A 305 0.01 15.57 5.15
N SER A 306 -1.26 15.41 4.78
CA SER A 306 -2.13 16.50 4.35
C SER A 306 -2.81 17.23 5.52
N GLY A 307 -2.63 16.76 6.76
CA GLY A 307 -3.16 17.37 7.98
C GLY A 307 -4.64 17.06 8.27
N ALA A 308 -5.23 16.06 7.62
CA ALA A 308 -6.54 15.55 7.98
C ALA A 308 -6.49 14.77 9.31
N PHE A 309 -7.53 14.89 10.15
CA PHE A 309 -7.61 14.18 11.41
C PHE A 309 -8.08 12.73 11.18
N PRO A 310 -7.29 11.71 11.53
CA PRO A 310 -7.65 10.33 11.25
C PRO A 310 -8.60 9.74 12.29
N VAL A 311 -9.65 9.07 11.84
CA VAL A 311 -10.51 8.17 12.61
C VAL A 311 -10.46 6.82 11.89
N VAL A 312 -9.71 5.87 12.43
CA VAL A 312 -9.39 4.63 11.71
C VAL A 312 -9.59 3.40 12.59
N THR A 313 -9.80 2.27 11.95
CA THR A 313 -9.98 0.99 12.70
C THR A 313 -8.75 0.64 13.51
N ASP A 314 -9.00 0.04 14.68
CA ASP A 314 -7.98 -0.42 15.62
C ASP A 314 -7.35 -1.74 15.16
N ILE A 315 -6.48 -1.63 14.15
CA ILE A 315 -5.69 -2.74 13.62
C ILE A 315 -4.20 -2.51 13.88
N PRO A 316 -3.37 -3.57 13.94
CA PRO A 316 -1.96 -3.46 14.31
C PRO A 316 -1.16 -2.44 13.50
N SER A 317 -1.41 -2.35 12.19
CA SER A 317 -0.72 -1.39 11.32
C SER A 317 -1.13 0.07 11.58
N ASN A 318 -2.36 0.34 11.98
CA ASN A 318 -2.82 1.69 12.31
C ASN A 318 -2.29 2.16 13.67
N ARG A 319 -2.15 1.25 14.65
CA ARG A 319 -1.52 1.55 15.96
C ARG A 319 -0.06 2.00 15.86
N GLU A 320 0.61 1.73 14.75
CA GLU A 320 1.99 2.21 14.52
C GLU A 320 2.05 3.71 14.22
N TRP A 321 0.94 4.28 13.76
CA TRP A 321 0.83 5.67 13.34
C TRP A 321 -0.08 6.51 14.23
N ILE A 322 -1.06 5.87 14.87
CA ILE A 322 -2.10 6.53 15.65
C ILE A 322 -1.98 6.13 17.13
N SER A 323 -1.79 7.13 17.97
CA SER A 323 -2.00 7.06 19.42
C SER A 323 -3.40 7.58 19.70
N ASP A 324 -4.32 6.69 20.14
CA ASP A 324 -5.73 7.02 20.35
C ASP A 324 -5.91 8.22 21.29
N GLY A 325 -6.71 9.20 20.87
CA GLY A 325 -6.95 10.43 21.61
C GLY A 325 -5.84 11.49 21.57
N GLU A 326 -4.70 11.22 20.89
CA GLU A 326 -3.60 12.20 20.80
C GLU A 326 -3.44 12.76 19.38
N ASN A 327 -3.32 11.89 18.39
CA ASN A 327 -3.08 12.30 17.01
C ASN A 327 -4.09 11.71 16.01
N GLY A 328 -5.12 11.06 16.52
CA GLY A 328 -6.21 10.43 15.80
C GLY A 328 -7.05 9.59 16.75
N PHE A 329 -8.06 8.91 16.19
CA PHE A 329 -8.89 7.98 16.92
C PHE A 329 -8.80 6.58 16.34
N LEU A 330 -8.73 5.58 17.24
CA LEU A 330 -8.85 4.16 16.92
C LEU A 330 -10.26 3.67 17.26
N VAL A 331 -10.89 2.94 16.33
CA VAL A 331 -12.27 2.44 16.48
C VAL A 331 -12.35 0.93 16.23
N PRO A 332 -13.28 0.21 16.87
CA PRO A 332 -13.53 -1.19 16.55
C PRO A 332 -13.91 -1.40 15.08
N THR A 333 -13.60 -2.57 14.53
CA THR A 333 -13.81 -2.89 13.12
C THR A 333 -15.26 -3.18 12.72
N ASP A 334 -16.18 -3.25 13.69
CA ASP A 334 -17.55 -3.77 13.55
C ASP A 334 -18.64 -2.93 14.25
N LYS A 335 -18.29 -1.73 14.76
CA LYS A 335 -19.23 -0.90 15.55
C LYS A 335 -19.41 0.48 14.95
N GLU A 336 -20.44 0.65 14.14
CA GLU A 336 -20.79 1.92 13.51
C GLU A 336 -21.14 3.04 14.49
N GLU A 337 -21.75 2.71 15.64
CA GLU A 337 -22.09 3.67 16.66
C GLU A 337 -20.83 4.28 17.30
N PHE A 338 -19.81 3.43 17.49
CA PHE A 338 -18.52 3.90 18.03
C PHE A 338 -17.78 4.75 17.03
N LEU A 339 -17.79 4.39 15.74
CA LEU A 339 -17.22 5.18 14.66
C LEU A 339 -17.91 6.56 14.57
N ALA A 340 -19.25 6.60 14.58
CA ALA A 340 -20.01 7.83 14.56
C ALA A 340 -19.70 8.74 15.77
N LYS A 341 -19.63 8.16 16.98
CA LYS A 341 -19.25 8.87 18.21
C LYS A 341 -17.88 9.51 18.08
N ARG A 342 -16.87 8.79 17.56
CA ARG A 342 -15.50 9.33 17.40
C ARG A 342 -15.43 10.39 16.30
N ILE A 343 -16.20 10.26 15.23
CA ILE A 343 -16.32 11.32 14.21
C ILE A 343 -16.90 12.60 14.84
N LEU A 344 -17.99 12.50 15.61
CA LEU A 344 -18.61 13.63 16.31
C LEU A 344 -17.67 14.25 17.34
N GLU A 345 -16.90 13.45 18.06
CA GLU A 345 -15.87 13.90 18.99
C GLU A 345 -14.79 14.72 18.26
N ALA A 346 -14.31 14.24 17.09
CA ALA A 346 -13.35 14.97 16.27
C ALA A 346 -13.93 16.32 15.77
N ILE A 347 -15.19 16.35 15.36
CA ILE A 347 -15.88 17.56 14.93
C ILE A 347 -15.92 18.61 16.06
N ARG A 348 -16.19 18.17 17.28
CA ARG A 348 -16.37 19.06 18.46
C ARG A 348 -15.04 19.50 19.08
N ASN A 349 -13.99 18.69 18.96
CA ASN A 349 -12.69 18.95 19.60
C ASN A 349 -11.68 19.57 18.62
N LYS A 350 -11.94 20.83 18.24
CA LYS A 350 -11.09 21.57 17.29
C LYS A 350 -9.63 21.71 17.77
N ASP A 351 -9.41 21.84 19.07
CA ASP A 351 -8.07 21.97 19.64
C ASP A 351 -7.25 20.68 19.47
N LEU A 352 -7.88 19.53 19.70
CA LEU A 352 -7.23 18.24 19.44
C LEU A 352 -6.86 18.09 17.96
N VAL A 353 -7.80 18.41 17.05
CA VAL A 353 -7.57 18.35 15.60
C VAL A 353 -6.41 19.27 15.19
N LYS A 354 -6.34 20.49 15.70
CA LYS A 354 -5.26 21.44 15.43
C LYS A 354 -3.91 20.97 15.98
N LYS A 355 -3.91 20.44 17.20
CA LYS A 355 -2.68 19.92 17.86
C LYS A 355 -2.15 18.67 17.15
N SER A 356 -3.05 17.74 16.81
CA SER A 356 -2.68 16.48 16.15
C SER A 356 -2.04 16.68 14.78
N LYS A 357 -2.47 17.70 14.03
CA LYS A 357 -1.93 18.05 12.72
C LYS A 357 -0.40 18.21 12.75
N LYS A 358 0.13 18.98 13.70
CA LYS A 358 1.59 19.19 13.81
C LYS A 358 2.33 17.88 14.09
N LYS A 359 1.79 17.06 15.00
CA LYS A 359 2.36 15.75 15.36
C LYS A 359 2.36 14.81 14.14
N ASN A 360 1.25 14.77 13.41
CA ASN A 360 1.09 13.91 12.24
C ASN A 360 2.02 14.29 11.09
N LEU A 361 2.14 15.58 10.80
CA LEU A 361 3.06 16.11 9.80
C LEU A 361 4.51 15.72 10.12
N HIS A 362 4.96 15.96 11.35
CA HIS A 362 6.31 15.62 11.78
C HIS A 362 6.57 14.11 11.67
N LEU A 363 5.62 13.28 12.09
CA LEU A 363 5.72 11.83 12.00
C LEU A 363 5.89 11.33 10.55
N VAL A 364 5.14 11.93 9.61
CA VAL A 364 5.21 11.59 8.19
C VAL A 364 6.53 12.07 7.58
N GLU A 365 6.97 13.30 7.90
CA GLU A 365 8.25 13.86 7.42
C GLU A 365 9.44 12.98 7.84
N GLU A 366 9.44 12.53 9.10
CA GLU A 366 10.51 11.73 9.66
C GLU A 366 10.54 10.29 9.10
N LYS A 367 9.36 9.68 8.84
CA LYS A 367 9.28 8.22 8.64
C LYS A 367 8.69 7.76 7.33
N ALA A 368 7.89 8.58 6.65
CA ALA A 368 7.01 8.11 5.59
C ALA A 368 7.21 8.78 4.22
N LEU A 369 8.19 9.65 4.03
CA LEU A 369 8.49 10.20 2.71
C LEU A 369 9.24 9.21 1.82
N TRP A 370 9.03 9.29 0.52
CA TRP A 370 9.77 8.50 -0.46
C TRP A 370 11.30 8.64 -0.34
N SER A 371 11.79 9.85 -0.01
CA SER A 371 13.21 10.08 0.25
C SER A 371 13.75 9.24 1.39
N VAL A 372 12.98 9.14 2.49
CA VAL A 372 13.34 8.32 3.66
C VAL A 372 13.35 6.84 3.31
N SER A 373 12.32 6.36 2.59
CA SER A 373 12.20 4.95 2.19
C SER A 373 13.28 4.54 1.19
N ALA A 374 13.59 5.42 0.23
CA ALA A 374 14.67 5.19 -0.74
C ALA A 374 16.04 5.13 -0.05
N GLU A 375 16.31 6.04 0.90
CA GLU A 375 17.58 6.06 1.64
C GLU A 375 17.76 4.77 2.46
N LYS A 376 16.72 4.31 3.17
CA LYS A 376 16.76 3.05 3.92
C LYS A 376 16.96 1.85 2.97
N THR A 377 16.34 1.86 1.79
CA THR A 377 16.50 0.81 0.79
C THR A 377 17.94 0.77 0.25
N LYS A 378 18.57 1.92 0.02
CA LYS A 378 19.98 2.00 -0.40
C LYS A 378 20.91 1.39 0.63
N ARG A 379 20.73 1.70 1.92
CA ARG A 379 21.52 1.11 3.01
C ARG A 379 21.43 -0.41 3.02
N ILE A 380 20.22 -0.96 2.85
CA ILE A 380 20.05 -2.43 2.74
C ILE A 380 20.88 -2.97 1.57
N TYR A 381 20.86 -2.32 0.40
CA TYR A 381 21.64 -2.78 -0.75
C TYR A 381 23.15 -2.74 -0.51
N GLU A 382 23.65 -1.70 0.14
CA GLU A 382 25.05 -1.55 0.50
C GLU A 382 25.49 -2.64 1.47
N GLU A 383 24.72 -2.86 2.54
CA GLU A 383 24.97 -3.93 3.52
C GLU A 383 24.99 -5.31 2.86
N MET A 384 24.03 -5.59 1.95
CA MET A 384 23.95 -6.89 1.28
C MET A 384 25.12 -7.17 0.33
N LEU A 385 25.78 -6.15 -0.17
CA LEU A 385 26.88 -6.29 -1.14
C LEU A 385 28.26 -6.12 -0.51
N HIS A 386 28.36 -5.43 0.64
CA HIS A 386 29.61 -5.26 1.38
C HIS A 386 29.84 -6.34 2.44
N SER A 387 28.80 -6.99 2.97
CA SER A 387 28.96 -8.16 3.82
C SER A 387 29.53 -9.31 2.97
N LYS A 388 30.86 -9.35 2.87
CA LYS A 388 31.59 -10.55 2.41
C LYS A 388 31.19 -11.72 3.29
N ASN A 389 30.90 -12.83 2.68
CA ASN A 389 30.56 -14.16 3.24
C ASN A 389 31.24 -14.50 4.53
#